data_1dbd81f9276e010f7773fa1c4be3b3e7
#
_entry.id   1dbd81f9276e010f7773fa1c4be3b3e7
#
_cell.length_a   1.000
_cell.length_b   1.000
_cell.length_c   1.000
_cell.angle_alpha   90.00
_cell.angle_beta   90.00
_cell.angle_gamma   90.00
#
_symmetry.space_group_name_H-M   'P 1'
#
loop_
_entity.id
_entity.type
_entity.pdbx_description
1 polymer ?
#
loop_
_entity_poly.entity_id
_entity_poly.type
_entity_poly.pdbx_seq_one_letter_code
_entity_poly.pdbx_strand_id
1 'polypeptide(L)'
;MKPKILPLPNGPYYLINDSTRTRVPNLQGNNGEPLSTVVGIALCRCGQSKNKPFCDGTHSTVGFSSKNNDNDQPVVNKRKSYVGSKITVHDNRAVCAHAKECVKNRLAFDLSARPWINPDKDTVESIIETVKSCPSGALSYSIGGVEYRDQTREPMVTVSKNGPYVITGGVELMGDSVFGEGASLEHYTLCRCGASKNKPFCDGTHFEVNFTDS
;
A
#
# COMPACT_ATOMS: atom_id res chain seq x y z
N MET A 1 18.42 2.03 12.76
CA MET A 1 17.80 2.83 11.68
C MET A 1 16.75 1.98 10.98
N LYS A 2 15.67 2.59 10.47
CA LYS A 2 14.63 1.87 9.74
C LYS A 2 15.10 1.56 8.32
N PRO A 3 14.76 0.37 7.75
CA PRO A 3 15.01 0.10 6.34
C PRO A 3 14.19 1.06 5.46
N LYS A 4 14.65 1.26 4.23
CA LYS A 4 14.11 2.30 3.33
C LYS A 4 13.80 1.73 1.95
N ILE A 5 12.84 2.36 1.26
CA ILE A 5 12.54 2.13 -0.15
C ILE A 5 12.76 3.44 -0.91
N LEU A 6 13.59 3.41 -1.94
CA LEU A 6 13.84 4.54 -2.83
C LEU A 6 13.21 4.29 -4.19
N PRO A 7 12.13 4.99 -4.56
CA PRO A 7 11.61 4.99 -5.91
C PRO A 7 12.56 5.79 -6.83
N LEU A 8 13.20 5.14 -7.79
CA LEU A 8 14.04 5.86 -8.76
C LEU A 8 13.18 6.57 -9.81
N PRO A 9 13.56 7.77 -10.26
CA PRO A 9 12.92 8.43 -11.39
C PRO A 9 12.91 7.51 -12.62
N ASN A 10 11.72 7.23 -13.16
CA ASN A 10 11.47 6.34 -14.29
C ASN A 10 12.13 4.95 -14.18
N GLY A 11 12.35 4.50 -12.95
CA GLY A 11 13.07 3.28 -12.63
C GLY A 11 12.39 2.43 -11.56
N PRO A 12 13.10 1.40 -11.06
CA PRO A 12 12.62 0.47 -10.05
C PRO A 12 12.49 1.12 -8.66
N TYR A 13 11.97 0.35 -7.70
CA TYR A 13 12.17 0.60 -6.28
C TYR A 13 13.47 -0.06 -5.83
N TYR A 14 14.35 0.72 -5.21
CA TYR A 14 15.50 0.16 -4.50
C TYR A 14 15.18 -0.03 -3.03
N LEU A 15 15.39 -1.25 -2.54
CA LEU A 15 15.39 -1.51 -1.11
C LEU A 15 16.77 -1.12 -0.57
N ILE A 16 16.79 -0.12 0.30
CA ILE A 16 18.02 0.41 0.87
C ILE A 16 18.12 0.02 2.32
N ASN A 17 19.30 -0.38 2.67
CA ASN A 17 19.72 -0.58 4.01
C ASN A 17 20.23 0.73 4.65
N ASP A 18 20.39 0.69 5.96
CA ASP A 18 21.19 1.68 6.66
C ASP A 18 22.67 1.66 6.17
N SER A 19 23.47 2.60 6.62
CA SER A 19 24.87 2.78 6.25
C SER A 19 25.77 1.53 6.46
N THR A 20 25.27 0.49 7.09
CA THR A 20 26.01 -0.74 7.40
C THR A 20 25.79 -1.87 6.39
N ARG A 21 24.90 -1.70 5.41
CA ARG A 21 24.53 -2.67 4.36
C ARG A 21 24.03 -4.03 4.88
N THR A 22 23.61 -4.15 6.13
CA THR A 22 23.34 -5.45 6.75
C THR A 22 21.87 -5.84 6.89
N ARG A 23 20.91 -4.93 6.67
CA ARG A 23 19.48 -5.26 6.77
C ARG A 23 18.65 -4.52 5.74
N VAL A 24 18.42 -5.15 4.63
CA VAL A 24 17.28 -4.82 3.74
C VAL A 24 16.00 -5.27 4.43
N PRO A 25 14.85 -4.62 4.19
CA PRO A 25 13.60 -5.18 4.67
C PRO A 25 13.45 -6.59 4.14
N ASN A 26 12.95 -7.50 4.96
CA ASN A 26 12.66 -8.85 4.51
C ASN A 26 11.73 -8.80 3.31
N LEU A 27 11.98 -9.65 2.32
CA LEU A 27 11.17 -9.75 1.11
C LEU A 27 10.56 -11.15 1.06
N GLN A 28 9.24 -11.20 0.85
CA GLN A 28 8.51 -12.46 0.75
C GLN A 28 7.48 -12.44 -0.38
N GLY A 29 7.14 -13.60 -0.89
CA GLY A 29 6.04 -13.78 -1.80
C GLY A 29 4.68 -13.77 -1.11
N ASN A 30 3.62 -13.99 -1.89
CA ASN A 30 2.23 -13.89 -1.42
C ASN A 30 1.86 -14.88 -0.30
N ASN A 31 2.52 -16.04 -0.26
CA ASN A 31 2.26 -17.08 0.73
C ASN A 31 3.28 -17.05 1.89
N GLY A 32 4.07 -15.98 2.00
CA GLY A 32 5.09 -15.84 3.04
C GLY A 32 6.42 -16.52 2.73
N GLU A 33 6.58 -17.12 1.54
CA GLU A 33 7.85 -17.70 1.11
C GLU A 33 8.95 -16.63 0.99
N PRO A 34 10.13 -16.80 1.62
CA PRO A 34 11.19 -15.82 1.55
C PRO A 34 11.75 -15.71 0.13
N LEU A 35 11.93 -14.49 -0.35
CA LEU A 35 12.57 -14.20 -1.62
C LEU A 35 14.01 -13.72 -1.37
N SER A 36 14.95 -14.24 -2.16
CA SER A 36 16.37 -13.94 -1.98
C SER A 36 16.68 -12.48 -2.28
N THR A 37 17.43 -11.86 -1.38
CA THR A 37 17.86 -10.46 -1.46
C THR A 37 19.39 -10.33 -1.56
N VAL A 38 20.07 -11.39 -1.96
CA VAL A 38 21.54 -11.50 -1.90
C VAL A 38 22.28 -10.54 -2.87
N VAL A 39 21.65 -10.15 -3.96
CA VAL A 39 22.32 -9.30 -4.98
C VAL A 39 21.42 -8.16 -5.39
N GLY A 40 21.60 -7.01 -4.75
CA GLY A 40 21.01 -5.73 -5.15
C GLY A 40 19.49 -5.78 -5.33
N ILE A 41 18.72 -5.12 -4.50
CA ILE A 41 17.29 -5.31 -4.49
C ILE A 41 16.61 -4.17 -5.23
N ALA A 42 16.56 -4.33 -6.55
CA ALA A 42 15.75 -3.50 -7.41
C ALA A 42 14.44 -4.24 -7.73
N LEU A 43 13.32 -3.71 -7.26
CA LEU A 43 12.00 -4.28 -7.50
C LEU A 43 11.34 -3.62 -8.72
N CYS A 44 10.70 -4.42 -9.56
CA CYS A 44 10.02 -3.96 -10.76
C CYS A 44 8.89 -2.98 -10.41
N ARG A 45 8.87 -1.83 -11.10
CA ARG A 45 7.86 -0.78 -10.95
C ARG A 45 7.03 -0.57 -12.21
N CYS A 46 7.56 -0.95 -13.39
CA CYS A 46 6.90 -0.77 -14.67
C CYS A 46 5.89 -1.88 -15.02
N GLY A 47 5.90 -2.99 -14.29
CA GLY A 47 5.02 -4.14 -14.52
C GLY A 47 5.44 -5.04 -15.69
N GLN A 48 6.51 -4.72 -16.43
CA GLN A 48 6.90 -5.39 -17.68
C GLN A 48 8.20 -6.23 -17.56
N SER A 49 8.82 -6.29 -16.37
CA SER A 49 9.97 -7.15 -16.15
C SER A 49 9.62 -8.61 -16.43
N LYS A 50 10.54 -9.34 -17.07
CA LYS A 50 10.47 -10.79 -17.28
C LYS A 50 10.96 -11.60 -16.06
N ASN A 51 11.52 -10.90 -15.07
CA ASN A 51 12.07 -11.49 -13.84
C ASN A 51 11.33 -10.97 -12.59
N LYS A 52 10.01 -10.79 -12.68
CA LYS A 52 9.21 -10.28 -11.54
C LYS A 52 9.39 -11.16 -10.29
N PRO A 53 9.50 -10.59 -9.08
CA PRO A 53 9.30 -9.16 -8.77
C PRO A 53 10.52 -8.28 -9.01
N PHE A 54 11.63 -8.80 -9.47
CA PHE A 54 12.87 -8.05 -9.63
C PHE A 54 12.89 -7.24 -10.94
N CYS A 55 13.63 -6.14 -10.95
CA CYS A 55 13.86 -5.34 -12.13
C CYS A 55 14.93 -5.99 -13.02
N ASP A 56 14.65 -6.06 -14.30
CA ASP A 56 15.56 -6.56 -15.34
C ASP A 56 15.98 -5.48 -16.35
N GLY A 57 15.64 -4.19 -16.08
CA GLY A 57 15.96 -3.08 -16.96
C GLY A 57 14.88 -2.77 -18.01
N THR A 58 13.86 -3.61 -18.18
CA THR A 58 12.79 -3.43 -19.18
C THR A 58 12.11 -2.07 -19.10
N HIS A 59 12.06 -1.42 -17.91
CA HIS A 59 11.47 -0.10 -17.74
C HIS A 59 12.04 0.96 -18.72
N SER A 60 13.32 0.87 -19.09
CA SER A 60 13.96 1.83 -20.00
C SER A 60 13.55 1.64 -21.46
N THR A 61 13.17 0.42 -21.87
CA THR A 61 12.75 0.11 -23.23
C THR A 61 11.25 0.28 -23.47
N VAL A 62 10.43 0.16 -22.43
CA VAL A 62 8.96 0.29 -22.55
C VAL A 62 8.46 1.72 -22.26
N GLY A 63 9.37 2.68 -22.09
CA GLY A 63 8.99 4.08 -21.85
C GLY A 63 8.26 4.31 -20.53
N PHE A 64 8.59 3.55 -19.47
CA PHE A 64 7.95 3.71 -18.18
C PHE A 64 8.16 5.12 -17.60
N SER A 65 7.07 5.78 -17.21
CA SER A 65 7.09 7.04 -16.47
C SER A 65 6.70 6.82 -15.01
N SER A 66 7.53 7.34 -14.12
CA SER A 66 7.23 7.37 -12.68
C SER A 66 6.36 8.54 -12.27
N LYS A 67 6.16 9.51 -13.18
CA LYS A 67 5.26 10.65 -12.94
C LYS A 67 3.80 10.21 -13.11
N ASN A 68 2.93 10.81 -12.34
CA ASN A 68 1.51 10.80 -12.64
C ASN A 68 1.25 11.76 -13.81
N ASN A 69 0.19 11.54 -14.58
CA ASN A 69 -0.17 12.48 -15.64
C ASN A 69 -0.62 13.81 -15.02
N ASP A 70 -0.42 14.92 -15.71
CA ASP A 70 -0.80 16.25 -15.21
C ASP A 70 -2.32 16.37 -14.90
N ASN A 71 -3.14 15.54 -15.53
CA ASN A 71 -4.58 15.44 -15.29
C ASN A 71 -4.95 14.51 -14.12
N ASP A 72 -4.00 13.71 -13.62
CA ASP A 72 -4.17 12.87 -12.44
C ASP A 72 -4.00 13.76 -11.21
N GLN A 73 -5.10 14.42 -10.79
CA GLN A 73 -5.08 15.21 -9.56
C GLN A 73 -4.64 14.32 -8.41
N PRO A 74 -3.59 14.72 -7.67
CA PRO A 74 -3.24 14.01 -6.46
C PRO A 74 -4.49 13.90 -5.61
N VAL A 75 -4.76 12.72 -5.08
CA VAL A 75 -5.91 12.48 -4.21
C VAL A 75 -5.64 13.17 -2.87
N VAL A 76 -5.55 14.51 -2.91
CA VAL A 76 -5.29 15.35 -1.75
C VAL A 76 -6.55 15.35 -0.88
N ASN A 77 -6.37 14.95 0.38
CA ASN A 77 -7.35 15.12 1.47
C ASN A 77 -8.76 14.56 1.20
N LYS A 78 -8.84 13.28 0.80
CA LYS A 78 -10.13 12.57 0.72
C LYS A 78 -10.43 11.76 1.98
N ARG A 79 -9.86 12.16 3.11
CA ARG A 79 -10.17 11.52 4.39
C ARG A 79 -11.59 11.86 4.80
N LYS A 80 -12.38 10.81 5.13
CA LYS A 80 -13.72 10.92 5.69
C LYS A 80 -13.79 10.18 7.02
N SER A 81 -14.56 10.72 7.95
CA SER A 81 -14.84 10.09 9.24
C SER A 81 -16.30 9.65 9.29
N TYR A 82 -16.51 8.44 9.75
CA TYR A 82 -17.82 7.81 9.93
C TYR A 82 -18.01 7.55 11.41
N VAL A 83 -18.80 8.41 12.04
CA VAL A 83 -19.00 8.41 13.49
C VAL A 83 -20.07 7.38 13.85
N GLY A 84 -19.72 6.45 14.72
CA GLY A 84 -20.64 5.53 15.39
C GLY A 84 -20.74 5.83 16.87
N SER A 85 -21.60 5.12 17.56
CA SER A 85 -21.86 5.32 19.01
C SER A 85 -20.67 4.94 19.91
N LYS A 86 -19.84 3.98 19.48
CA LYS A 86 -18.71 3.43 20.25
C LYS A 86 -17.35 3.62 19.57
N ILE A 87 -17.34 3.72 18.25
CA ILE A 87 -16.13 3.77 17.44
C ILE A 87 -16.37 4.69 16.22
N THR A 88 -15.37 5.46 15.86
CA THR A 88 -15.35 6.22 14.61
C THR A 88 -14.39 5.56 13.64
N VAL A 89 -14.81 5.32 12.40
CA VAL A 89 -13.92 4.81 11.34
C VAL A 89 -13.51 5.97 10.43
N HIS A 90 -12.24 6.03 10.10
CA HIS A 90 -11.67 7.00 9.17
C HIS A 90 -11.22 6.28 7.89
N ASP A 91 -11.53 6.85 6.74
CA ASP A 91 -11.20 6.34 5.41
C ASP A 91 -10.43 7.40 4.61
N ASN A 92 -9.17 7.11 4.30
CA ASN A 92 -8.34 7.96 3.45
C ASN A 92 -8.20 7.35 2.05
N ARG A 93 -9.02 7.82 1.12
CA ARG A 93 -8.99 7.33 -0.27
C ARG A 93 -7.71 7.66 -1.02
N ALA A 94 -6.89 8.60 -0.54
CA ALA A 94 -5.63 8.95 -1.20
C ALA A 94 -4.64 7.78 -1.32
N VAL A 95 -4.71 6.82 -0.40
CA VAL A 95 -3.79 5.67 -0.37
C VAL A 95 -4.51 4.32 -0.47
N CYS A 96 -5.80 4.32 -0.81
CA CYS A 96 -6.58 3.09 -0.92
C CYS A 96 -6.18 2.28 -2.18
N ALA A 97 -5.66 1.08 -1.97
CA ALA A 97 -5.30 0.15 -3.05
C ALA A 97 -6.46 -0.67 -3.60
N HIS A 98 -7.69 -0.44 -3.14
CA HIS A 98 -8.89 -1.18 -3.52
C HIS A 98 -8.78 -2.71 -3.36
N ALA A 99 -8.01 -3.17 -2.37
CA ALA A 99 -7.80 -4.60 -2.09
C ALA A 99 -9.07 -5.35 -1.66
N LYS A 100 -10.15 -4.61 -1.37
CA LYS A 100 -11.47 -5.13 -0.98
C LYS A 100 -11.50 -5.94 0.33
N GLU A 101 -10.43 -5.93 1.13
CA GLU A 101 -10.40 -6.62 2.43
C GLU A 101 -11.50 -6.10 3.38
N CYS A 102 -11.77 -4.79 3.34
CA CYS A 102 -12.76 -4.15 4.20
C CYS A 102 -14.21 -4.55 3.91
N VAL A 103 -14.50 -5.11 2.74
CA VAL A 103 -15.88 -5.49 2.35
C VAL A 103 -16.10 -7.00 2.33
N LYS A 104 -15.13 -7.79 2.80
CA LYS A 104 -15.26 -9.24 2.93
C LYS A 104 -16.07 -9.59 4.19
N ASN A 105 -17.37 -9.91 3.99
CA ASN A 105 -18.27 -10.37 5.05
C ASN A 105 -18.33 -9.44 6.30
N ARG A 106 -18.38 -8.13 6.09
CA ARG A 106 -18.39 -7.12 7.16
C ARG A 106 -19.66 -6.28 7.07
N LEU A 107 -20.42 -6.24 8.17
CA LEU A 107 -21.71 -5.54 8.22
C LEU A 107 -21.56 -4.02 8.21
N ALA A 108 -20.48 -3.50 8.81
CA ALA A 108 -20.21 -2.06 8.86
C ALA A 108 -19.75 -1.48 7.51
N PHE A 109 -19.30 -2.30 6.55
CA PHE A 109 -18.70 -1.85 5.29
C PHE A 109 -19.50 -2.37 4.09
N ASP A 110 -20.42 -1.55 3.60
CA ASP A 110 -21.34 -1.92 2.52
C ASP A 110 -21.24 -0.94 1.35
N LEU A 111 -20.67 -1.38 0.23
CA LEU A 111 -20.49 -0.56 -0.97
C LEU A 111 -21.82 -0.15 -1.62
N SER A 112 -22.92 -0.86 -1.36
CA SER A 112 -24.25 -0.53 -1.85
C SER A 112 -24.96 0.53 -1.03
N ALA A 113 -24.53 0.75 0.21
CA ALA A 113 -25.11 1.72 1.14
C ALA A 113 -24.51 3.13 1.00
N ARG A 114 -25.23 4.13 1.49
CA ARG A 114 -24.74 5.49 1.66
C ARG A 114 -25.18 6.02 3.02
N PRO A 115 -24.23 6.32 3.94
CA PRO A 115 -22.77 6.14 3.81
C PRO A 115 -22.38 4.66 3.70
N TRP A 116 -21.29 4.38 3.00
CA TRP A 116 -20.82 3.00 2.76
C TRP A 116 -20.13 2.37 3.97
N ILE A 117 -19.76 3.17 4.97
CA ILE A 117 -19.32 2.72 6.30
C ILE A 117 -20.35 3.19 7.30
N ASN A 118 -20.88 2.25 8.09
CA ASN A 118 -21.75 2.51 9.22
C ASN A 118 -21.25 1.69 10.43
N PRO A 119 -20.48 2.33 11.36
CA PRO A 119 -19.87 1.61 12.47
C PRO A 119 -20.88 0.98 13.44
N ASP A 120 -22.13 1.48 13.48
CA ASP A 120 -23.15 0.93 14.40
C ASP A 120 -23.79 -0.39 13.89
N LYS A 121 -23.42 -0.84 12.69
CA LYS A 121 -23.91 -2.10 12.11
C LYS A 121 -23.07 -3.33 12.45
N ASP A 122 -21.93 -3.15 13.12
CA ASP A 122 -21.03 -4.26 13.46
C ASP A 122 -20.45 -4.08 14.86
N THR A 123 -19.79 -5.11 15.38
CA THR A 123 -19.11 -5.02 16.67
C THR A 123 -17.82 -4.20 16.56
N VAL A 124 -17.40 -3.60 17.67
CA VAL A 124 -16.15 -2.83 17.74
C VAL A 124 -14.96 -3.70 17.34
N GLU A 125 -14.93 -4.94 17.81
CA GLU A 125 -13.88 -5.93 17.54
C GLU A 125 -13.80 -6.26 16.04
N SER A 126 -14.94 -6.51 15.40
CA SER A 126 -15.02 -6.78 13.95
C SER A 126 -14.53 -5.59 13.12
N ILE A 127 -14.86 -4.37 13.51
CA ILE A 127 -14.40 -3.15 12.87
C ILE A 127 -12.88 -3.00 13.01
N ILE A 128 -12.35 -3.22 14.22
CA ILE A 128 -10.89 -3.15 14.48
C ILE A 128 -10.14 -4.17 13.63
N GLU A 129 -10.62 -5.41 13.54
CA GLU A 129 -10.03 -6.44 12.68
C GLU A 129 -10.07 -6.03 11.20
N THR A 130 -11.19 -5.46 10.76
CA THR A 130 -11.35 -4.97 9.39
C THR A 130 -10.34 -3.85 9.08
N VAL A 131 -10.19 -2.87 9.97
CA VAL A 131 -9.22 -1.80 9.81
C VAL A 131 -7.79 -2.36 9.77
N LYS A 132 -7.45 -3.29 10.68
CA LYS A 132 -6.14 -3.94 10.71
C LYS A 132 -5.83 -4.78 9.47
N SER A 133 -6.85 -5.30 8.79
CA SER A 133 -6.69 -6.06 7.54
C SER A 133 -6.44 -5.18 6.32
N CYS A 134 -6.60 -3.85 6.42
CA CYS A 134 -6.36 -2.94 5.31
C CYS A 134 -4.86 -2.89 4.95
N PRO A 135 -4.43 -3.39 3.77
CA PRO A 135 -3.00 -3.49 3.48
C PRO A 135 -2.36 -2.14 3.13
N SER A 136 -3.15 -1.14 2.81
CA SER A 136 -2.67 0.16 2.33
C SER A 136 -2.65 1.26 3.39
N GLY A 137 -3.07 0.97 4.63
CA GLY A 137 -3.17 1.99 5.68
C GLY A 137 -4.21 3.08 5.40
N ALA A 138 -5.16 2.81 4.50
CA ALA A 138 -6.23 3.75 4.16
C ALA A 138 -7.28 3.87 5.27
N LEU A 139 -7.40 2.88 6.13
CA LEU A 139 -8.36 2.84 7.22
C LEU A 139 -7.66 3.05 8.56
N SER A 140 -8.32 3.82 9.43
CA SER A 140 -8.02 3.93 10.85
C SER A 140 -9.30 4.02 11.66
N TYR A 141 -9.21 3.94 12.98
CA TYR A 141 -10.37 4.12 13.85
C TYR A 141 -10.02 4.94 15.09
N SER A 142 -11.04 5.56 15.70
CA SER A 142 -10.91 6.25 16.98
C SER A 142 -11.87 5.68 18.01
N ILE A 143 -11.40 5.54 19.26
CA ILE A 143 -12.19 5.21 20.44
C ILE A 143 -11.82 6.23 21.51
N GLY A 144 -12.85 6.85 22.14
CA GLY A 144 -12.61 7.84 23.19
C GLY A 144 -11.74 9.04 22.74
N GLY A 145 -11.79 9.40 21.47
CA GLY A 145 -11.00 10.51 20.91
C GLY A 145 -9.54 10.14 20.55
N VAL A 146 -9.09 8.92 20.82
CA VAL A 146 -7.76 8.43 20.47
C VAL A 146 -7.82 7.68 19.14
N GLU A 147 -7.00 8.07 18.18
CA GLU A 147 -6.92 7.41 16.87
C GLU A 147 -5.88 6.28 16.85
N TYR A 148 -6.27 5.16 16.27
CA TYR A 148 -5.46 3.95 16.07
C TYR A 148 -5.37 3.65 14.57
N ARG A 149 -4.15 3.54 14.03
CA ARG A 149 -3.89 3.24 12.62
C ARG A 149 -2.76 2.24 12.43
N ASP A 150 -1.71 2.38 13.21
CA ASP A 150 -0.47 1.64 13.05
C ASP A 150 -0.49 0.35 13.87
N GLN A 151 0.24 -0.64 13.40
CA GLN A 151 0.44 -1.93 14.06
C GLN A 151 1.93 -2.09 14.38
N THR A 152 2.24 -2.96 15.35
CA THR A 152 3.63 -3.33 15.64
C THR A 152 3.99 -4.58 14.86
N ARG A 153 4.75 -4.40 13.78
CA ARG A 153 5.20 -5.49 12.88
C ARG A 153 6.66 -5.31 12.52
N GLU A 154 7.31 -6.43 12.17
CA GLU A 154 8.65 -6.38 11.60
C GLU A 154 8.64 -5.78 10.20
N PRO A 155 9.71 -5.05 9.82
CA PRO A 155 9.86 -4.51 8.48
C PRO A 155 9.82 -5.59 7.40
N MET A 156 8.84 -5.49 6.49
CA MET A 156 8.58 -6.49 5.47
C MET A 156 8.09 -5.86 4.17
N VAL A 157 8.52 -6.43 3.04
CA VAL A 157 7.95 -6.20 1.72
C VAL A 157 7.32 -7.50 1.25
N THR A 158 6.00 -7.52 1.11
CA THR A 158 5.27 -8.68 0.58
C THR A 158 4.87 -8.42 -0.87
N VAL A 159 5.18 -9.36 -1.75
CA VAL A 159 4.81 -9.33 -3.16
C VAL A 159 3.43 -9.97 -3.30
N SER A 160 2.37 -9.18 -3.46
CA SER A 160 1.02 -9.72 -3.62
C SER A 160 0.87 -10.39 -4.99
N LYS A 161 0.17 -11.53 -5.03
CA LYS A 161 -0.14 -12.19 -6.30
C LYS A 161 -0.96 -11.27 -7.19
N ASN A 162 -0.47 -10.99 -8.41
CA ASN A 162 -1.10 -10.12 -9.40
C ASN A 162 -1.50 -8.72 -8.84
N GLY A 163 -0.79 -8.24 -7.83
CA GLY A 163 -1.14 -7.05 -7.08
C GLY A 163 0.08 -6.17 -6.72
N PRO A 164 -0.08 -5.24 -5.77
CA PRO A 164 0.96 -4.32 -5.35
C PRO A 164 2.04 -5.00 -4.50
N TYR A 165 3.09 -4.23 -4.19
CA TYR A 165 3.91 -4.51 -3.01
C TYR A 165 3.16 -4.02 -1.77
N VAL A 166 3.03 -4.87 -0.76
CA VAL A 166 2.53 -4.51 0.57
C VAL A 166 3.71 -4.29 1.49
N ILE A 167 3.82 -3.11 2.03
CA ILE A 167 4.91 -2.70 2.91
C ILE A 167 4.37 -2.66 4.33
N THR A 168 5.11 -3.22 5.29
CA THR A 168 4.74 -3.21 6.71
C THR A 168 5.97 -2.94 7.59
N GLY A 169 5.74 -2.69 8.88
CA GLY A 169 6.80 -2.51 9.88
C GLY A 169 7.53 -1.18 9.78
N GLY A 170 6.90 -0.16 9.19
CA GLY A 170 7.41 1.20 9.15
C GLY A 170 8.66 1.36 8.28
N VAL A 171 8.77 0.58 7.20
CA VAL A 171 9.81 0.83 6.17
C VAL A 171 9.61 2.23 5.61
N GLU A 172 10.66 3.04 5.61
CA GLU A 172 10.60 4.44 5.18
C GLU A 172 10.55 4.54 3.65
N LEU A 173 9.52 5.21 3.12
CA LEU A 173 9.45 5.56 1.70
C LEU A 173 10.19 6.88 1.47
N MET A 174 11.26 6.86 0.71
CA MET A 174 12.08 8.04 0.40
C MET A 174 11.47 8.87 -0.74
N GLY A 175 11.85 10.14 -0.79
CA GLY A 175 11.42 11.10 -1.81
C GLY A 175 10.18 11.90 -1.39
N ASP A 176 9.62 12.68 -2.32
CA ASP A 176 8.53 13.65 -2.06
C ASP A 176 7.13 13.01 -2.09
N SER A 177 7.03 11.76 -1.63
CA SER A 177 5.75 11.04 -1.64
C SER A 177 4.82 11.55 -0.54
N VAL A 178 3.62 11.98 -0.92
CA VAL A 178 2.61 12.50 0.01
C VAL A 178 1.64 11.38 0.39
N PHE A 179 1.69 10.96 1.64
CA PHE A 179 0.78 9.93 2.17
C PHE A 179 -0.66 10.40 2.38
N GLY A 180 -0.86 11.71 2.44
CA GLY A 180 -2.15 12.30 2.80
C GLY A 180 -2.41 12.26 4.32
N GLU A 181 -3.43 13.04 4.74
CA GLU A 181 -3.79 13.17 6.15
C GLU A 181 -4.26 11.84 6.74
N GLY A 182 -3.70 11.44 7.87
CA GLY A 182 -4.11 10.26 8.63
C GLY A 182 -3.78 8.92 7.98
N ALA A 183 -2.99 8.88 6.90
CA ALA A 183 -2.49 7.63 6.36
C ALA A 183 -1.46 6.99 7.30
N SER A 184 -1.40 5.66 7.32
CA SER A 184 -0.36 4.93 8.06
C SER A 184 1.01 5.15 7.42
N LEU A 185 2.02 5.37 8.25
CA LEU A 185 3.43 5.31 7.86
C LEU A 185 4.05 3.95 8.23
N GLU A 186 3.31 3.13 8.96
CA GLU A 186 3.74 1.78 9.33
C GLU A 186 3.45 0.78 8.22
N HIS A 187 2.33 0.97 7.49
CA HIS A 187 2.00 0.10 6.35
C HIS A 187 1.34 0.88 5.21
N TYR A 188 1.70 0.50 4.00
CA TYR A 188 1.22 1.10 2.76
C TYR A 188 1.44 0.16 1.57
N THR A 189 0.87 0.50 0.41
CA THR A 189 1.04 -0.31 -0.80
C THR A 189 1.66 0.50 -1.93
N LEU A 190 2.60 -0.12 -2.65
CA LEU A 190 3.29 0.49 -3.79
C LEU A 190 2.87 -0.15 -5.11
N CYS A 191 2.71 0.69 -6.13
CA CYS A 191 2.35 0.26 -7.47
C CYS A 191 3.41 -0.67 -8.05
N ARG A 192 2.99 -1.83 -8.57
CA ARG A 192 3.85 -2.80 -9.25
C ARG A 192 3.51 -2.97 -10.74
N CYS A 193 2.30 -2.62 -11.14
CA CYS A 193 1.81 -2.75 -12.52
C CYS A 193 2.28 -1.61 -13.46
N GLY A 194 2.79 -0.52 -12.92
CA GLY A 194 3.23 0.67 -13.66
C GLY A 194 2.10 1.63 -14.06
N ALA A 195 0.83 1.23 -13.94
CA ALA A 195 -0.32 1.97 -14.45
C ALA A 195 -1.05 2.85 -13.43
N SER A 196 -0.68 2.80 -12.14
CA SER A 196 -1.31 3.65 -11.11
C SER A 196 -1.28 5.12 -11.50
N LYS A 197 -2.37 5.82 -11.24
CA LYS A 197 -2.52 7.28 -11.38
C LYS A 197 -2.09 8.04 -10.12
N ASN A 198 -1.70 7.31 -9.08
CA ASN A 198 -1.26 7.84 -7.79
C ASN A 198 0.13 7.31 -7.38
N LYS A 199 1.05 7.17 -8.35
CA LYS A 199 2.42 6.70 -8.08
C LYS A 199 3.12 7.56 -7.03
N PRO A 200 3.87 6.94 -6.12
CA PRO A 200 4.27 5.54 -6.08
C PRO A 200 3.23 4.57 -5.51
N PHE A 201 2.13 5.05 -4.94
CA PHE A 201 1.12 4.22 -4.30
C PHE A 201 0.30 3.41 -5.31
N CYS A 202 -0.21 2.28 -4.85
CA CYS A 202 -1.20 1.52 -5.60
C CYS A 202 -2.58 2.16 -5.42
N ASP A 203 -3.32 2.32 -6.51
CA ASP A 203 -4.68 2.85 -6.56
C ASP A 203 -5.72 1.83 -7.06
N GLY A 204 -5.32 0.56 -7.22
CA GLY A 204 -6.18 -0.51 -7.73
C GLY A 204 -6.18 -0.65 -9.25
N THR A 205 -5.54 0.24 -10.02
CA THR A 205 -5.50 0.17 -11.49
C THR A 205 -4.96 -1.17 -12.03
N HIS A 206 -4.20 -1.94 -11.21
CA HIS A 206 -3.74 -3.28 -11.61
C HIS A 206 -4.88 -4.25 -11.96
N PHE A 207 -6.09 -4.06 -11.41
CA PHE A 207 -7.27 -4.81 -11.80
C PHE A 207 -7.77 -4.41 -13.19
N GLU A 208 -7.73 -3.11 -13.53
CA GLU A 208 -8.19 -2.58 -14.82
C GLU A 208 -7.28 -3.01 -15.97
N VAL A 209 -5.97 -3.04 -15.73
CA VAL A 209 -4.97 -3.44 -16.75
C VAL A 209 -4.70 -4.94 -16.75
N ASN A 210 -5.43 -5.74 -15.98
CA ASN A 210 -5.26 -7.19 -15.85
C ASN A 210 -3.80 -7.59 -15.59
N PHE A 211 -3.15 -6.90 -14.66
CA PHE A 211 -1.75 -7.16 -14.33
C PHE A 211 -1.55 -8.57 -13.78
N THR A 212 -0.55 -9.28 -14.29
CA THR A 212 -0.17 -10.63 -13.84
C THR A 212 1.31 -10.70 -13.48
N ASP A 213 1.66 -11.70 -12.66
CA ASP A 213 3.03 -12.01 -12.26
C ASP A 213 3.79 -12.87 -13.28
N SER A 214 3.08 -13.40 -14.24
CA SER A 214 3.62 -14.25 -15.34
C SER A 214 4.32 -13.40 -16.40
#